data_63e0a653a7965b51de69894c4ad7ec31
#
_entry.id   63e0a653a7965b51de69894c4ad7ec31
#
_cell.length_a   1.000
_cell.length_b   1.000
_cell.length_c   1.000
_cell.angle_alpha   90.00
_cell.angle_beta   90.00
_cell.angle_gamma   90.00
#
_symmetry.space_group_name_H-M   'P 1'
#
loop_
_entity.id
_entity.type
_entity.pdbx_description
1 polymer ?
#
loop_
_entity_poly.entity_id
_entity_poly.type
_entity_poly.pdbx_seq_one_letter_code
_entity_poly.pdbx_strand_id
1 'polypeptide(L)'
;MLLKITSETQQVVMLSGSSELQGITKKLTEVRKKLASLTLAGPNDENRDQFGKMVYDLEEQVNNYQLELGKQSARFRQSTRKIQIDDVLAGLNESALVDFLTYRKKDDSLALLAIVANEEGLNVIQYEDLEMIQAIIKELIEIIQDEGAEDEDVKSVAYDLWEILWSPLNEYLGETESIFISPDGVLNVLPFDALTDEDDSYLLENYDLKIISSTRDLALDQLSASKGEMFIIAGPDFDSDKIIKSPEAREIKHNRSRSVSQGARMGSGLRGLNFDPLPGAEKEGEVIKEVSDTKERSTLIFSQRIAEENLLRKMSGPPEVLHIATHGFFLKEDERLAKRIQGLSRGSSALPPPADNPLLRAGLAFAGLNSNAPLLGEIDTDNDGVLTAMEVLSINLEGTQMVVLSACETGLGEIHEGEGVYGLRRSFQEAGVRNVINSFWEVSDAGTQLLMTKFYDKFLAGTDARQALREARLEMLEEVQWSSPYYWSAFVMVGRNT
;
A
#
# COMPACT_ATOMS: atom_id res chain seq x y z
N MET A 1 15.47 -2.87 1.19
CA MET A 1 16.40 -3.06 2.33
C MET A 1 16.49 -1.85 3.26
N LEU A 2 16.76 -0.64 2.79
CA LEU A 2 16.84 0.59 3.64
C LEU A 2 15.54 0.92 4.37
N LEU A 3 14.38 0.80 3.74
CA LEU A 3 13.06 1.06 4.36
C LEU A 3 12.73 0.13 5.52
N LYS A 4 12.99 -1.16 5.36
CA LYS A 4 12.80 -2.15 6.44
C LYS A 4 13.70 -1.87 7.64
N ILE A 5 14.93 -1.51 7.38
CA ILE A 5 15.92 -1.07 8.37
C ILE A 5 15.37 0.11 9.19
N THR A 6 14.69 1.03 8.54
CA THR A 6 14.22 2.26 9.16
C THR A 6 13.01 2.05 10.06
N SER A 7 12.06 1.25 9.61
CA SER A 7 10.84 0.91 10.34
C SER A 7 11.14 0.09 11.59
N GLU A 8 11.89 -1.00 11.44
CA GLU A 8 12.31 -1.85 12.57
C GLU A 8 13.11 -1.04 13.60
N THR A 9 13.92 -0.07 13.15
CA THR A 9 14.68 0.81 14.06
C THR A 9 13.77 1.78 14.81
N GLN A 10 12.72 2.31 14.19
CA GLN A 10 11.76 3.21 14.86
C GLN A 10 10.92 2.49 15.91
N GLN A 11 10.40 1.29 15.59
CA GLN A 11 9.67 0.45 16.54
C GLN A 11 10.51 0.11 17.76
N VAL A 12 11.76 -0.25 17.53
CA VAL A 12 12.73 -0.54 18.61
C VAL A 12 12.98 0.67 19.50
N VAL A 13 13.01 1.86 18.95
CA VAL A 13 13.25 3.10 19.70
C VAL A 13 12.05 3.46 20.57
N MET A 14 10.83 3.31 20.06
CA MET A 14 9.60 3.53 20.84
C MET A 14 9.52 2.59 22.05
N LEU A 15 10.03 1.36 21.91
CA LEU A 15 10.03 0.34 22.97
C LEU A 15 11.23 0.40 23.91
N SER A 16 12.33 1.09 23.53
CA SER A 16 13.61 1.03 24.27
C SER A 16 13.68 1.89 25.52
N GLY A 17 12.78 2.87 25.70
CA GLY A 17 12.81 3.84 26.81
C GLY A 17 14.00 4.81 26.80
N SER A 18 14.89 4.76 25.79
CA SER A 18 16.04 5.66 25.67
C SER A 18 15.60 7.04 25.20
N SER A 19 15.81 8.06 26.04
CA SER A 19 15.47 9.45 25.71
C SER A 19 16.27 9.99 24.51
N GLU A 20 17.48 9.51 24.28
CA GLU A 20 18.33 9.89 23.14
C GLU A 20 17.77 9.34 21.83
N LEU A 21 17.41 8.05 21.79
CA LEU A 21 16.81 7.43 20.63
C LEU A 21 15.44 8.05 20.31
N GLN A 22 14.62 8.33 21.31
CA GLN A 22 13.34 9.05 21.14
C GLN A 22 13.56 10.45 20.53
N GLY A 23 14.62 11.15 20.96
CA GLY A 23 14.99 12.46 20.41
C GLY A 23 15.35 12.38 18.91
N ILE A 24 16.11 11.37 18.49
CA ILE A 24 16.48 11.16 17.09
C ILE A 24 15.26 10.79 16.26
N THR A 25 14.40 9.91 16.78
CA THR A 25 13.16 9.51 16.10
C THR A 25 12.23 10.69 15.87
N LYS A 26 12.06 11.56 16.88
CA LYS A 26 11.27 12.78 16.74
C LYS A 26 11.80 13.68 15.63
N LYS A 27 13.11 13.94 15.60
CA LYS A 27 13.75 14.72 14.53
C LYS A 27 13.57 14.09 13.15
N LEU A 28 13.73 12.77 13.03
CA LEU A 28 13.51 12.04 11.79
C LEU A 28 12.07 12.21 11.29
N THR A 29 11.09 12.08 12.20
CA THR A 29 9.66 12.27 11.86
C THR A 29 9.39 13.69 11.38
N GLU A 30 9.91 14.71 12.06
CA GLU A 30 9.77 16.12 11.68
C GLU A 30 10.37 16.41 10.28
N VAL A 31 11.56 15.86 10.00
CA VAL A 31 12.22 16.07 8.69
C VAL A 31 11.48 15.34 7.58
N ARG A 32 10.97 14.13 7.83
CA ARG A 32 10.15 13.38 6.85
C ARG A 32 8.87 14.13 6.47
N LYS A 33 8.18 14.71 7.45
CA LYS A 33 7.00 15.55 7.21
C LYS A 33 7.30 16.75 6.33
N LYS A 34 8.37 17.48 6.64
CA LYS A 34 8.81 18.63 5.84
C LYS A 34 9.12 18.21 4.40
N LEU A 35 9.82 17.10 4.25
CA LEU A 35 10.16 16.55 2.94
C LEU A 35 8.90 16.16 2.17
N ALA A 36 7.96 15.45 2.80
CA ALA A 36 6.70 15.04 2.20
C ALA A 36 5.88 16.27 1.76
N SER A 37 5.64 17.20 2.66
CA SER A 37 4.89 18.45 2.39
C SER A 37 5.53 19.26 1.26
N LEU A 38 6.86 19.42 1.25
CA LEU A 38 7.58 20.15 0.20
C LEU A 38 7.47 19.45 -1.15
N THR A 39 7.61 18.12 -1.19
CA THR A 39 7.56 17.31 -2.43
C THR A 39 6.16 17.31 -3.02
N LEU A 40 5.13 17.15 -2.18
CA LEU A 40 3.72 17.18 -2.61
C LEU A 40 3.30 18.56 -3.12
N ALA A 41 3.82 19.63 -2.51
CA ALA A 41 3.57 20.99 -2.95
C ALA A 41 4.16 21.30 -4.33
N GLY A 42 5.29 20.65 -4.65
CA GLY A 42 6.07 20.98 -5.84
C GLY A 42 6.72 22.37 -5.78
N PRO A 43 7.48 22.75 -6.82
CA PRO A 43 8.09 24.06 -6.91
C PRO A 43 7.05 25.17 -7.14
N ASN A 44 7.20 26.29 -6.45
CA ASN A 44 6.44 27.54 -6.67
C ASN A 44 7.33 28.64 -7.29
N ASP A 45 6.75 29.81 -7.58
CA ASP A 45 7.48 30.91 -8.22
C ASP A 45 8.60 31.49 -7.34
N GLU A 46 8.48 31.37 -6.02
CA GLU A 46 9.46 31.90 -5.05
C GLU A 46 10.63 30.93 -4.80
N ASN A 47 10.38 29.61 -4.83
CA ASN A 47 11.39 28.61 -4.49
C ASN A 47 11.91 27.80 -5.70
N ARG A 48 11.40 28.03 -6.92
CA ARG A 48 11.68 27.23 -8.12
C ARG A 48 13.17 26.93 -8.33
N ASP A 49 14.03 27.93 -8.11
CA ASP A 49 15.47 27.78 -8.35
C ASP A 49 16.20 27.05 -7.20
N GLN A 50 15.62 27.05 -6.00
CA GLN A 50 16.20 26.43 -4.81
C GLN A 50 15.51 25.12 -4.42
N PHE A 51 14.37 24.79 -5.05
CA PHE A 51 13.52 23.66 -4.69
C PHE A 51 14.31 22.33 -4.64
N GLY A 52 15.06 22.03 -5.70
CA GLY A 52 15.88 20.81 -5.75
C GLY A 52 16.92 20.74 -4.65
N LYS A 53 17.51 21.88 -4.25
CA LYS A 53 18.45 21.94 -3.14
C LYS A 53 17.74 21.72 -1.80
N MET A 54 16.56 22.31 -1.60
CA MET A 54 15.77 22.14 -0.37
C MET A 54 15.36 20.67 -0.16
N VAL A 55 14.91 20.00 -1.24
CA VAL A 55 14.60 18.56 -1.20
C VAL A 55 15.85 17.76 -0.84
N TYR A 56 16.97 17.99 -1.53
CA TYR A 56 18.24 17.31 -1.27
C TYR A 56 18.71 17.46 0.17
N ASP A 57 18.69 18.68 0.72
CA ASP A 57 19.15 18.97 2.09
C ASP A 57 18.27 18.25 3.15
N LEU A 58 16.96 18.12 2.90
CA LEU A 58 16.04 17.40 3.79
C LEU A 58 16.28 15.88 3.74
N GLU A 59 16.53 15.33 2.58
CA GLU A 59 16.80 13.90 2.43
C GLU A 59 18.16 13.49 2.98
N GLU A 60 19.18 14.34 2.84
CA GLU A 60 20.45 14.12 3.54
C GLU A 60 20.24 14.06 5.05
N GLN A 61 19.36 14.89 5.62
CA GLN A 61 18.99 14.84 7.02
C GLN A 61 18.26 13.53 7.38
N VAL A 62 17.30 13.09 6.56
CA VAL A 62 16.61 11.80 6.75
C VAL A 62 17.62 10.67 6.79
N ASN A 63 18.53 10.58 5.81
CA ASN A 63 19.55 9.55 5.75
C ASN A 63 20.48 9.57 6.97
N ASN A 64 20.89 10.75 7.42
CA ASN A 64 21.77 10.88 8.57
C ASN A 64 21.09 10.40 9.86
N TYR A 65 19.83 10.76 10.11
CA TYR A 65 19.09 10.27 11.28
C TYR A 65 18.82 8.77 11.23
N GLN A 66 18.54 8.23 10.05
CA GLN A 66 18.38 6.79 9.86
C GLN A 66 19.66 6.00 10.18
N LEU A 67 20.81 6.48 9.69
CA LEU A 67 22.11 5.87 9.99
C LEU A 67 22.45 5.94 11.48
N GLU A 68 22.10 7.03 12.14
CA GLU A 68 22.33 7.22 13.58
C GLU A 68 21.48 6.25 14.41
N LEU A 69 20.18 6.10 14.09
CA LEU A 69 19.30 5.11 14.70
C LEU A 69 19.82 3.68 14.47
N GLY A 70 20.23 3.34 13.25
CA GLY A 70 20.78 2.03 12.93
C GLY A 70 22.03 1.66 13.72
N LYS A 71 22.90 2.62 14.00
CA LYS A 71 24.12 2.36 14.79
C LYS A 71 23.83 2.07 16.26
N GLN A 72 22.80 2.65 16.85
CA GLN A 72 22.52 2.58 18.27
C GLN A 72 21.61 1.42 18.69
N SER A 73 20.91 0.77 17.75
CA SER A 73 19.94 -0.27 18.07
C SER A 73 20.56 -1.68 18.07
N ALA A 74 20.59 -2.33 19.24
CA ALA A 74 20.98 -3.74 19.36
C ALA A 74 19.93 -4.69 18.74
N ARG A 75 18.63 -4.34 18.79
CA ARG A 75 17.53 -5.08 18.13
C ARG A 75 17.61 -4.96 16.61
N PHE A 76 18.06 -3.81 16.07
CA PHE A 76 18.34 -3.66 14.65
C PHE A 76 19.30 -4.76 14.14
N ARG A 77 20.30 -5.11 14.93
CA ARG A 77 21.23 -6.21 14.59
C ARG A 77 20.57 -7.58 14.64
N GLN A 78 19.52 -7.78 15.45
CA GLN A 78 18.74 -9.02 15.47
C GLN A 78 17.79 -9.11 14.26
N SER A 79 17.18 -8.00 13.86
CA SER A 79 16.28 -7.94 12.69
C SER A 79 17.01 -8.14 11.35
N THR A 80 18.34 -7.89 11.33
CA THR A 80 19.21 -8.21 10.18
C THR A 80 19.69 -9.67 10.18
N ARG A 81 19.09 -10.56 11.02
CA ARG A 81 19.42 -11.99 11.03
C ARG A 81 19.32 -12.55 9.60
N LYS A 82 20.35 -13.27 9.21
CA LYS A 82 20.36 -14.01 7.95
C LYS A 82 19.35 -15.16 8.06
N ILE A 83 18.26 -15.07 7.32
CA ILE A 83 17.27 -16.15 7.22
C ILE A 83 17.84 -17.23 6.32
N GLN A 84 17.71 -18.47 6.74
CA GLN A 84 18.08 -19.65 5.96
C GLN A 84 16.84 -20.19 5.25
N ILE A 85 17.03 -20.96 4.19
CA ILE A 85 15.95 -21.58 3.46
C ILE A 85 15.11 -22.50 4.35
N ASP A 86 15.74 -23.21 5.28
CA ASP A 86 15.06 -24.10 6.23
C ASP A 86 14.11 -23.33 7.15
N ASP A 87 14.43 -22.07 7.51
CA ASP A 87 13.54 -21.21 8.30
C ASP A 87 12.26 -20.87 7.49
N VAL A 88 12.38 -20.67 6.18
CA VAL A 88 11.25 -20.39 5.27
C VAL A 88 10.39 -21.64 5.09
N LEU A 89 11.02 -22.78 4.80
CA LEU A 89 10.31 -24.05 4.61
C LEU A 89 9.54 -24.47 5.87
N ALA A 90 10.12 -24.25 7.06
CA ALA A 90 9.42 -24.50 8.31
C ALA A 90 8.17 -23.64 8.51
N GLY A 91 8.09 -22.48 7.87
CA GLY A 91 6.92 -21.59 7.93
C GLY A 91 5.78 -21.96 6.97
N LEU A 92 5.94 -22.95 6.09
CA LEU A 92 4.93 -23.33 5.09
C LEU A 92 3.72 -24.08 5.70
N ASN A 93 3.91 -24.88 6.75
CA ASN A 93 2.82 -25.59 7.45
C ASN A 93 1.86 -26.30 6.46
N GLU A 94 2.32 -27.29 5.74
CA GLU A 94 1.52 -28.05 4.74
C GLU A 94 1.06 -27.24 3.50
N SER A 95 1.43 -25.95 3.42
CA SER A 95 1.16 -25.11 2.23
C SER A 95 2.31 -25.21 1.23
N ALA A 96 2.04 -24.91 -0.04
CA ALA A 96 3.10 -24.69 -1.02
C ALA A 96 3.49 -23.19 -1.06
N LEU A 97 4.66 -22.91 -1.60
CA LEU A 97 5.14 -21.55 -1.90
C LEU A 97 5.47 -21.45 -3.38
N VAL A 98 4.99 -20.38 -4.00
CA VAL A 98 5.44 -19.92 -5.32
C VAL A 98 6.10 -18.56 -5.16
N ASP A 99 7.43 -18.52 -5.31
CA ASP A 99 8.23 -17.29 -5.23
C ASP A 99 8.65 -16.88 -6.64
N PHE A 100 8.06 -15.82 -7.15
CA PHE A 100 8.43 -15.27 -8.45
C PHE A 100 9.60 -14.32 -8.30
N LEU A 101 10.53 -14.39 -9.27
CA LEU A 101 11.70 -13.53 -9.31
C LEU A 101 11.97 -13.04 -10.73
N THR A 102 11.95 -11.75 -10.91
CA THR A 102 12.43 -11.09 -12.13
C THR A 102 13.92 -10.84 -11.99
N TYR A 103 14.69 -11.25 -12.98
CA TYR A 103 16.15 -11.08 -12.97
C TYR A 103 16.67 -10.59 -14.32
N ARG A 104 17.83 -9.97 -14.30
CA ARG A 104 18.47 -9.45 -15.50
C ARG A 104 19.47 -10.46 -16.07
N LYS A 105 19.30 -10.83 -17.34
CA LYS A 105 20.21 -11.70 -18.05
C LYS A 105 21.50 -10.97 -18.42
N LYS A 106 22.51 -11.72 -18.91
CA LYS A 106 23.81 -11.16 -19.31
C LYS A 106 23.74 -10.18 -20.49
N ASP A 107 22.73 -10.29 -21.31
CA ASP A 107 22.43 -9.41 -22.45
C ASP A 107 21.59 -8.20 -22.08
N ASP A 108 21.41 -7.97 -20.78
CA ASP A 108 20.61 -6.89 -20.18
C ASP A 108 19.08 -7.03 -20.33
N SER A 109 18.60 -8.11 -20.95
CA SER A 109 17.17 -8.44 -20.99
C SER A 109 16.65 -8.95 -19.62
N LEU A 110 15.37 -8.72 -19.36
CA LEU A 110 14.68 -9.24 -18.17
C LEU A 110 14.16 -10.66 -18.41
N ALA A 111 14.12 -11.44 -17.37
CA ALA A 111 13.52 -12.76 -17.34
C ALA A 111 12.78 -13.01 -16.04
N LEU A 112 11.83 -13.94 -16.07
CA LEU A 112 11.06 -14.38 -14.93
C LEU A 112 11.41 -15.84 -14.62
N LEU A 113 11.49 -16.17 -13.34
CA LEU A 113 11.45 -17.53 -12.85
C LEU A 113 10.47 -17.64 -11.68
N ALA A 114 9.98 -18.84 -11.43
CA ALA A 114 9.28 -19.20 -10.20
C ALA A 114 10.06 -20.28 -9.47
N ILE A 115 10.17 -20.14 -8.16
CA ILE A 115 10.64 -21.17 -7.25
C ILE A 115 9.41 -21.75 -6.56
N VAL A 116 9.11 -23.02 -6.82
CA VAL A 116 8.05 -23.74 -6.11
C VAL A 116 8.67 -24.55 -5.00
N ALA A 117 8.20 -24.33 -3.77
CA ALA A 117 8.61 -25.07 -2.59
C ALA A 117 7.40 -25.73 -1.95
N ASN A 118 7.53 -27.00 -1.62
CA ASN A 118 6.55 -27.80 -0.88
C ASN A 118 7.28 -28.87 -0.05
N GLU A 119 6.55 -29.82 0.54
CA GLU A 119 7.12 -30.91 1.34
C GLU A 119 8.06 -31.83 0.53
N GLU A 120 7.88 -31.92 -0.80
CA GLU A 120 8.68 -32.76 -1.67
C GLU A 120 10.02 -32.12 -2.04
N GLY A 121 10.15 -30.79 -1.93
CA GLY A 121 11.40 -30.08 -2.18
C GLY A 121 11.24 -28.73 -2.87
N LEU A 122 12.29 -28.36 -3.62
CA LEU A 122 12.39 -27.10 -4.37
C LEU A 122 12.50 -27.37 -5.86
N ASN A 123 11.65 -26.71 -6.63
CA ASN A 123 11.68 -26.78 -8.09
C ASN A 123 11.80 -25.35 -8.65
N VAL A 124 12.43 -25.20 -9.81
CA VAL A 124 12.61 -23.91 -10.48
C VAL A 124 12.04 -23.99 -11.89
N ILE A 125 11.11 -23.10 -12.18
CA ILE A 125 10.51 -22.95 -13.50
C ILE A 125 11.03 -21.64 -14.10
N GLN A 126 11.50 -21.69 -15.35
CA GLN A 126 11.93 -20.51 -16.08
C GLN A 126 10.91 -20.17 -17.16
N TYR A 127 10.49 -18.93 -17.21
CA TYR A 127 9.58 -18.42 -18.21
C TYR A 127 10.37 -17.81 -19.37
N GLU A 128 10.06 -18.20 -20.59
CA GLU A 128 10.82 -17.82 -21.77
C GLU A 128 10.58 -16.37 -22.19
N ASP A 129 9.31 -15.91 -22.09
CA ASP A 129 8.86 -14.62 -22.62
C ASP A 129 8.16 -13.77 -21.55
N LEU A 130 8.96 -12.97 -20.83
CA LEU A 130 8.42 -12.05 -19.85
C LEU A 130 7.61 -10.91 -20.50
N GLU A 131 7.99 -10.46 -21.71
CA GLU A 131 7.29 -9.35 -22.39
C GLU A 131 5.86 -9.79 -22.76
N MET A 132 5.69 -11.03 -23.23
CA MET A 132 4.37 -11.61 -23.51
C MET A 132 3.53 -11.70 -22.24
N ILE A 133 4.09 -12.22 -21.13
CA ILE A 133 3.41 -12.30 -19.83
C ILE A 133 2.95 -10.92 -19.38
N GLN A 134 3.82 -9.90 -19.46
CA GLN A 134 3.50 -8.52 -19.10
C GLN A 134 2.38 -7.94 -19.95
N ALA A 135 2.38 -8.24 -21.25
CA ALA A 135 1.34 -7.77 -22.17
C ALA A 135 -0.03 -8.37 -21.82
N ILE A 136 -0.11 -9.69 -21.56
CA ILE A 136 -1.37 -10.36 -21.20
C ILE A 136 -1.85 -9.92 -19.81
N ILE A 137 -0.94 -9.72 -18.84
CA ILE A 137 -1.33 -9.16 -17.52
C ILE A 137 -1.99 -7.78 -17.69
N LYS A 138 -1.40 -6.93 -18.54
CA LYS A 138 -1.95 -5.60 -18.80
C LYS A 138 -3.32 -5.70 -19.46
N GLU A 139 -3.48 -6.56 -20.45
CA GLU A 139 -4.75 -6.80 -21.13
C GLU A 139 -5.80 -7.33 -20.16
N LEU A 140 -5.45 -8.29 -19.30
CA LEU A 140 -6.35 -8.84 -18.29
C LEU A 140 -6.83 -7.75 -17.32
N ILE A 141 -5.93 -6.91 -16.83
CA ILE A 141 -6.28 -5.81 -15.92
C ILE A 141 -7.21 -4.80 -16.63
N GLU A 142 -6.90 -4.44 -17.87
CA GLU A 142 -7.71 -3.50 -18.66
C GLU A 142 -9.13 -4.04 -18.92
N ILE A 143 -9.27 -5.32 -19.24
CA ILE A 143 -10.59 -5.91 -19.50
C ILE A 143 -11.38 -6.13 -18.20
N ILE A 144 -10.75 -6.55 -17.09
CA ILE A 144 -11.42 -6.67 -15.79
C ILE A 144 -11.93 -5.31 -15.28
N GLN A 145 -11.21 -4.22 -15.55
CA GLN A 145 -11.62 -2.86 -15.14
C GLN A 145 -12.81 -2.31 -15.92
N ASP A 146 -13.18 -2.92 -17.03
CA ASP A 146 -14.38 -2.56 -17.79
C ASP A 146 -15.60 -3.29 -17.18
N GLU A 147 -16.42 -2.55 -16.41
CA GLU A 147 -17.67 -3.11 -15.81
C GLU A 147 -18.62 -3.70 -16.86
N GLY A 148 -18.50 -3.29 -18.13
CA GLY A 148 -19.31 -3.75 -19.25
C GLY A 148 -18.71 -4.92 -20.03
N ALA A 149 -17.53 -5.42 -19.64
CA ALA A 149 -16.90 -6.53 -20.34
C ALA A 149 -17.74 -7.82 -20.22
N GLU A 150 -17.79 -8.58 -21.31
CA GLU A 150 -18.45 -9.89 -21.28
C GLU A 150 -17.60 -10.89 -20.48
N ASP A 151 -18.22 -11.67 -19.61
CA ASP A 151 -17.52 -12.65 -18.77
C ASP A 151 -16.67 -13.64 -19.59
N GLU A 152 -17.14 -14.04 -20.79
CA GLU A 152 -16.42 -14.93 -21.68
C GLU A 152 -15.11 -14.32 -22.19
N ASP A 153 -15.09 -13.02 -22.49
CA ASP A 153 -13.88 -12.32 -22.93
C ASP A 153 -12.86 -12.21 -21.78
N VAL A 154 -13.33 -11.89 -20.57
CA VAL A 154 -12.47 -11.83 -19.37
C VAL A 154 -11.85 -13.20 -19.09
N LYS A 155 -12.65 -14.26 -19.09
CA LYS A 155 -12.18 -15.62 -18.85
C LYS A 155 -11.21 -16.11 -19.93
N SER A 156 -11.41 -15.72 -21.20
CA SER A 156 -10.49 -16.08 -22.28
C SER A 156 -9.07 -15.51 -22.02
N VAL A 157 -8.96 -14.24 -21.69
CA VAL A 157 -7.66 -13.62 -21.39
C VAL A 157 -7.06 -14.15 -20.07
N ALA A 158 -7.92 -14.44 -19.09
CA ALA A 158 -7.50 -15.04 -17.82
C ALA A 158 -6.94 -16.45 -18.02
N TYR A 159 -7.53 -17.24 -18.92
CA TYR A 159 -7.05 -18.57 -19.30
C TYR A 159 -5.72 -18.51 -20.05
N ASP A 160 -5.58 -17.60 -21.03
CA ASP A 160 -4.30 -17.42 -21.76
C ASP A 160 -3.14 -17.12 -20.78
N LEU A 161 -3.40 -16.29 -19.77
CA LEU A 161 -2.40 -16.03 -18.74
C LEU A 161 -2.20 -17.23 -17.82
N TRP A 162 -3.24 -17.94 -17.44
CA TRP A 162 -3.14 -19.16 -16.65
C TRP A 162 -2.29 -20.23 -17.37
N GLU A 163 -2.51 -20.44 -18.66
CA GLU A 163 -1.79 -21.44 -19.45
C GLU A 163 -0.27 -21.19 -19.43
N ILE A 164 0.17 -19.93 -19.56
CA ILE A 164 1.59 -19.61 -19.64
C ILE A 164 2.25 -19.35 -18.28
N LEU A 165 1.50 -18.85 -17.29
CA LEU A 165 2.06 -18.45 -15.99
C LEU A 165 1.83 -19.49 -14.90
N TRP A 166 0.59 -20.03 -14.80
CA TRP A 166 0.19 -20.89 -13.68
C TRP A 166 0.26 -22.38 -14.01
N SER A 167 -0.22 -22.81 -15.17
CA SER A 167 -0.25 -24.23 -15.57
C SER A 167 1.11 -24.93 -15.41
N PRO A 168 2.26 -24.31 -15.74
CA PRO A 168 3.58 -24.89 -15.50
C PRO A 168 3.89 -25.20 -14.03
N LEU A 169 3.19 -24.56 -13.08
CA LEU A 169 3.38 -24.78 -11.64
C LEU A 169 2.65 -26.01 -11.14
N ASN A 170 1.54 -26.42 -11.79
CA ASN A 170 0.65 -27.49 -11.31
C ASN A 170 1.39 -28.81 -11.08
N GLU A 171 2.38 -29.15 -11.93
CA GLU A 171 3.19 -30.36 -11.78
C GLU A 171 3.92 -30.40 -10.41
N TYR A 172 4.22 -29.23 -9.85
CA TYR A 172 5.04 -29.08 -8.65
C TYR A 172 4.22 -28.66 -7.42
N LEU A 173 2.97 -28.23 -7.59
CA LEU A 173 2.11 -27.84 -6.47
C LEU A 173 1.47 -29.08 -5.78
N GLY A 174 1.33 -30.18 -6.51
CA GLY A 174 0.70 -31.41 -5.99
C GLY A 174 -0.78 -31.22 -5.70
N GLU A 175 -1.26 -31.84 -4.62
CA GLU A 175 -2.67 -31.77 -4.18
C GLU A 175 -2.92 -30.62 -3.18
N THR A 176 -1.96 -29.70 -3.01
CA THR A 176 -2.05 -28.62 -2.01
C THR A 176 -2.98 -27.52 -2.48
N GLU A 177 -4.05 -27.26 -1.74
CA GLU A 177 -4.99 -26.17 -2.02
C GLU A 177 -4.52 -24.82 -1.45
N SER A 178 -3.62 -24.83 -0.45
CA SER A 178 -3.12 -23.63 0.25
C SER A 178 -1.76 -23.21 -0.29
N ILE A 179 -1.68 -22.04 -0.93
CA ILE A 179 -0.49 -21.63 -1.67
C ILE A 179 -0.08 -20.20 -1.26
N PHE A 180 1.14 -20.05 -0.75
CA PHE A 180 1.77 -18.75 -0.59
C PHE A 180 2.33 -18.29 -1.94
N ILE A 181 2.05 -17.04 -2.30
CA ILE A 181 2.59 -16.39 -3.50
C ILE A 181 3.41 -15.17 -3.07
N SER A 182 4.67 -15.15 -3.48
CA SER A 182 5.56 -13.99 -3.37
C SER A 182 5.75 -13.42 -4.78
N PRO A 183 4.95 -12.44 -5.20
CA PRO A 183 5.03 -11.87 -6.54
C PRO A 183 6.20 -10.90 -6.66
N ASP A 184 6.78 -10.78 -7.86
CA ASP A 184 7.79 -9.78 -8.19
C ASP A 184 7.45 -9.02 -9.47
N GLY A 185 7.97 -7.82 -9.60
CA GLY A 185 7.72 -6.97 -10.75
C GLY A 185 6.23 -6.73 -11.00
N VAL A 186 5.79 -6.85 -12.24
CA VAL A 186 4.38 -6.63 -12.67
C VAL A 186 3.40 -7.61 -12.01
N LEU A 187 3.85 -8.77 -11.55
CA LEU A 187 3.00 -9.73 -10.87
C LEU A 187 2.41 -9.20 -9.54
N ASN A 188 2.99 -8.14 -8.97
CA ASN A 188 2.45 -7.49 -7.78
C ASN A 188 1.08 -6.82 -7.96
N VAL A 189 0.66 -6.58 -9.19
CA VAL A 189 -0.64 -5.98 -9.51
C VAL A 189 -1.60 -6.98 -10.17
N LEU A 190 -1.18 -8.26 -10.28
CA LEU A 190 -2.00 -9.33 -10.83
C LEU A 190 -2.98 -9.85 -9.76
N PRO A 191 -4.29 -9.83 -10.02
CA PRO A 191 -5.27 -10.51 -9.18
C PRO A 191 -5.25 -12.03 -9.51
N PHE A 192 -4.32 -12.77 -8.91
CA PHE A 192 -4.15 -14.21 -9.17
C PHE A 192 -5.43 -15.00 -9.01
N ASP A 193 -6.29 -14.61 -8.09
CA ASP A 193 -7.59 -15.23 -7.84
C ASP A 193 -8.51 -15.23 -9.08
N ALA A 194 -8.31 -14.30 -10.02
CA ALA A 194 -9.11 -14.12 -11.23
C ALA A 194 -8.57 -14.88 -12.46
N LEU A 195 -7.47 -15.61 -12.33
CA LEU A 195 -7.01 -16.51 -13.39
C LEU A 195 -7.99 -17.69 -13.51
N THR A 196 -8.23 -18.15 -14.74
CA THR A 196 -9.21 -19.21 -15.04
C THR A 196 -8.49 -20.45 -15.59
N ASP A 197 -8.80 -21.61 -15.05
CA ASP A 197 -8.20 -22.88 -15.46
C ASP A 197 -8.90 -23.54 -16.67
N GLU A 198 -8.47 -24.75 -17.02
CA GLU A 198 -9.01 -25.54 -18.15
C GLU A 198 -10.47 -25.96 -17.96
N ASP A 199 -10.98 -25.97 -16.72
CA ASP A 199 -12.36 -26.29 -16.37
C ASP A 199 -13.26 -25.05 -16.28
N ASP A 200 -12.78 -23.89 -16.75
CA ASP A 200 -13.45 -22.58 -16.70
C ASP A 200 -13.71 -22.07 -15.28
N SER A 201 -12.96 -22.57 -14.30
CA SER A 201 -13.04 -22.20 -12.88
C SER A 201 -11.97 -21.17 -12.52
N TYR A 202 -12.31 -20.18 -11.68
CA TYR A 202 -11.33 -19.25 -11.19
C TYR A 202 -10.41 -19.91 -10.14
N LEU A 203 -9.14 -19.49 -10.08
CA LEU A 203 -8.21 -19.99 -9.05
C LEU A 203 -8.74 -19.74 -7.63
N LEU A 204 -9.56 -18.69 -7.42
CA LEU A 204 -10.30 -18.42 -6.18
C LEU A 204 -11.12 -19.62 -5.70
N GLU A 205 -11.70 -20.38 -6.62
CA GLU A 205 -12.57 -21.53 -6.31
C GLU A 205 -11.74 -22.73 -5.85
N ASN A 206 -10.58 -22.94 -6.49
CA ASN A 206 -9.74 -24.12 -6.30
C ASN A 206 -8.67 -23.96 -5.22
N TYR A 207 -8.19 -22.72 -4.96
CA TYR A 207 -7.05 -22.48 -4.08
C TYR A 207 -7.33 -21.43 -3.01
N ASP A 208 -6.70 -21.60 -1.86
CA ASP A 208 -6.51 -20.56 -0.83
C ASP A 208 -5.18 -19.84 -1.11
N LEU A 209 -5.23 -18.79 -1.94
CA LEU A 209 -4.05 -18.02 -2.34
C LEU A 209 -3.67 -17.00 -1.28
N LYS A 210 -2.43 -17.07 -0.80
CA LYS A 210 -1.88 -16.25 0.28
C LYS A 210 -0.76 -15.35 -0.25
N ILE A 211 -1.10 -14.13 -0.62
CA ILE A 211 -0.09 -13.19 -1.12
C ILE A 211 0.75 -12.67 0.03
N ILE A 212 2.07 -12.78 -0.09
CA ILE A 212 3.06 -12.26 0.84
C ILE A 212 3.98 -11.26 0.16
N SER A 213 4.54 -10.33 0.91
CA SER A 213 5.46 -9.33 0.35
C SER A 213 6.87 -9.86 0.13
N SER A 214 7.22 -10.94 0.80
CA SER A 214 8.53 -11.61 0.70
C SER A 214 8.46 -12.96 1.36
N THR A 215 9.13 -13.95 0.82
CA THR A 215 9.33 -15.29 1.43
C THR A 215 9.93 -15.22 2.83
N ARG A 216 10.68 -14.15 3.11
CA ARG A 216 11.21 -13.84 4.45
C ARG A 216 10.11 -13.75 5.51
N ASP A 217 8.90 -13.35 5.14
CA ASP A 217 7.78 -13.18 6.08
C ASP A 217 7.34 -14.51 6.69
N LEU A 218 7.59 -15.64 6.02
CA LEU A 218 7.33 -16.99 6.53
C LEU A 218 8.27 -17.41 7.67
N ALA A 219 9.49 -16.87 7.67
CA ALA A 219 10.53 -17.20 8.65
C ALA A 219 10.55 -16.26 9.87
N LEU A 220 9.69 -15.25 9.93
CA LEU A 220 9.64 -14.30 11.02
C LEU A 220 8.60 -14.70 12.06
N ASP A 221 8.96 -14.55 13.34
CA ASP A 221 8.01 -14.71 14.44
C ASP A 221 6.87 -13.70 14.29
N GLN A 222 5.66 -14.19 14.48
CA GLN A 222 4.49 -13.33 14.46
C GLN A 222 4.45 -12.44 15.69
N LEU A 223 4.22 -11.14 15.45
CA LEU A 223 3.95 -10.21 16.52
C LEU A 223 2.63 -10.59 17.21
N SER A 224 2.52 -10.37 18.50
CA SER A 224 1.26 -10.54 19.21
C SER A 224 0.22 -9.59 18.62
N ALA A 225 -0.99 -10.12 18.36
CA ALA A 225 -2.08 -9.30 17.86
C ALA A 225 -2.43 -8.18 18.85
N SER A 226 -2.64 -6.97 18.34
CA SER A 226 -3.26 -5.90 19.11
C SER A 226 -4.68 -6.33 19.52
N LYS A 227 -5.06 -5.95 20.74
CA LYS A 227 -6.44 -6.10 21.26
C LYS A 227 -7.12 -4.73 21.36
N GLY A 228 -6.66 -3.78 20.55
CA GLY A 228 -7.23 -2.45 20.47
C GLY A 228 -8.64 -2.46 19.88
N GLU A 229 -9.24 -1.29 19.82
CA GLU A 229 -10.54 -1.11 19.17
C GLU A 229 -10.37 -1.15 17.64
N MET A 230 -11.48 -1.36 16.94
CA MET A 230 -11.56 -1.15 15.51
C MET A 230 -11.74 0.33 15.21
N PHE A 231 -10.92 0.89 14.32
CA PHE A 231 -11.06 2.27 13.82
C PHE A 231 -11.52 2.26 12.35
N ILE A 232 -12.56 3.07 12.09
CA ILE A 232 -13.04 3.33 10.74
C ILE A 232 -12.86 4.82 10.46
N ILE A 233 -12.18 5.16 9.37
CA ILE A 233 -12.07 6.51 8.84
C ILE A 233 -12.68 6.49 7.45
N ALA A 234 -13.81 7.20 7.24
CA ALA A 234 -14.59 7.05 6.02
C ALA A 234 -15.21 8.38 5.57
N GLY A 235 -15.13 8.65 4.24
CA GLY A 235 -15.76 9.82 3.62
C GLY A 235 -15.32 11.15 4.21
N PRO A 236 -14.03 11.52 4.21
CA PRO A 236 -13.57 12.82 4.71
C PRO A 236 -14.21 14.00 3.97
N ASP A 237 -14.49 15.10 4.67
CA ASP A 237 -14.86 16.38 4.07
C ASP A 237 -13.60 17.11 3.60
N PHE A 238 -13.22 16.92 2.34
CA PHE A 238 -11.99 17.48 1.76
C PHE A 238 -12.00 19.01 1.68
N ASP A 239 -13.17 19.64 1.66
CA ASP A 239 -13.35 21.10 1.60
C ASP A 239 -13.43 21.74 2.99
N SER A 240 -13.43 20.95 4.06
CA SER A 240 -13.57 21.49 5.41
C SER A 240 -12.51 22.54 5.70
N ASP A 241 -12.94 23.67 6.25
CA ASP A 241 -12.04 24.72 6.73
C ASP A 241 -11.33 24.22 8.00
N LYS A 242 -10.18 23.60 7.82
CA LYS A 242 -9.30 23.36 8.96
C LYS A 242 -8.84 24.69 9.53
N ILE A 243 -8.95 24.81 10.82
CA ILE A 243 -8.41 25.95 11.57
C ILE A 243 -6.89 25.81 11.51
N ILE A 244 -6.28 26.34 10.45
CA ILE A 244 -4.85 26.63 10.43
C ILE A 244 -4.68 27.72 11.47
N LYS A 245 -4.13 27.36 12.64
CA LYS A 245 -3.98 28.27 13.78
C LYS A 245 -2.88 29.32 13.57
N SER A 246 -2.29 29.42 12.38
CA SER A 246 -1.27 30.42 12.05
C SER A 246 -1.93 31.71 11.53
N PRO A 247 -1.62 32.88 12.10
CA PRO A 247 -2.13 34.17 11.62
C PRO A 247 -1.78 34.44 10.15
N GLU A 248 -0.61 33.96 9.70
CA GLU A 248 -0.08 34.17 8.35
C GLU A 248 -0.92 33.45 7.27
N ALA A 249 -1.46 32.26 7.59
CA ALA A 249 -2.31 31.50 6.67
C ALA A 249 -3.68 32.16 6.42
N ARG A 250 -4.15 33.04 7.34
CA ARG A 250 -5.41 33.79 7.14
C ARG A 250 -5.29 34.94 6.14
N GLU A 251 -4.13 35.58 6.03
CA GLU A 251 -3.91 36.65 5.04
C GLU A 251 -3.80 36.13 3.62
N ILE A 252 -3.23 34.94 3.43
CA ILE A 252 -3.07 34.32 2.11
C ILE A 252 -4.44 33.93 1.49
N LYS A 253 -5.41 33.48 2.30
CA LYS A 253 -6.78 33.15 1.85
C LYS A 253 -7.55 34.37 1.31
N HIS A 254 -7.34 35.54 1.85
CA HIS A 254 -8.12 36.74 1.45
C HIS A 254 -7.75 37.31 0.07
N ASN A 255 -6.53 37.03 -0.40
CA ASN A 255 -6.04 37.56 -1.69
C ASN A 255 -6.27 36.63 -2.90
N ARG A 256 -6.73 35.39 -2.71
CA ARG A 256 -6.87 34.39 -3.80
C ARG A 256 -8.28 34.01 -4.18
N SER A 257 -9.31 34.66 -3.64
CA SER A 257 -10.73 34.34 -3.96
C SER A 257 -11.21 34.93 -5.30
N ARG A 258 -10.43 34.89 -6.37
CA ARG A 258 -10.92 35.19 -7.73
C ARG A 258 -10.27 34.28 -8.76
N SER A 259 -11.12 33.39 -9.32
CA SER A 259 -10.99 32.68 -10.59
C SER A 259 -9.85 31.66 -10.70
N VAL A 260 -10.19 30.39 -10.48
CA VAL A 260 -9.49 29.29 -11.16
C VAL A 260 -10.45 28.69 -12.17
N SER A 261 -10.45 29.25 -13.39
CA SER A 261 -10.99 28.61 -14.57
C SER A 261 -9.97 27.62 -15.10
N GLN A 262 -10.45 26.44 -15.51
CA GLN A 262 -9.75 25.38 -16.22
C GLN A 262 -8.62 25.91 -17.13
N GLY A 263 -7.37 25.45 -16.88
CA GLY A 263 -6.30 25.67 -17.84
C GLY A 263 -4.87 25.85 -17.31
N ALA A 264 -4.60 25.68 -16.03
CA ALA A 264 -3.22 25.78 -15.53
C ALA A 264 -2.45 24.47 -15.80
N ARG A 265 -1.42 24.54 -16.62
CA ARG A 265 -0.45 23.45 -16.87
C ARG A 265 0.23 23.06 -15.54
N MET A 266 0.02 21.81 -15.16
CA MET A 266 0.41 21.19 -13.91
C MET A 266 1.93 21.29 -13.64
N GLY A 267 2.28 21.85 -12.49
CA GLY A 267 3.44 21.39 -11.74
C GLY A 267 3.12 20.04 -11.10
N SER A 268 4.13 19.21 -10.93
CA SER A 268 4.06 17.80 -10.52
C SER A 268 3.62 17.54 -9.06
N GLY A 269 2.80 18.35 -8.46
CA GLY A 269 2.35 18.25 -7.08
C GLY A 269 0.83 18.27 -6.92
N LEU A 270 0.33 18.09 -5.70
CA LEU A 270 -1.11 18.14 -5.35
C LEU A 270 -1.73 19.55 -5.54
N ARG A 271 -0.91 20.58 -5.73
CA ARG A 271 -1.42 21.94 -6.02
C ARG A 271 -2.22 21.95 -7.30
N GLY A 272 -3.53 22.15 -7.18
CA GLY A 272 -4.44 22.20 -8.32
C GLY A 272 -5.20 20.89 -8.59
N LEU A 273 -4.96 19.83 -7.83
CA LEU A 273 -5.90 18.72 -7.72
C LEU A 273 -7.04 19.13 -6.79
N ASN A 274 -8.22 18.63 -7.09
CA ASN A 274 -9.41 18.78 -6.25
C ASN A 274 -9.98 17.38 -6.03
N PHE A 275 -10.25 17.04 -4.81
CA PHE A 275 -10.80 15.76 -4.41
C PHE A 275 -12.30 15.91 -4.15
N ASP A 276 -13.10 15.20 -4.94
CA ASP A 276 -14.54 15.24 -4.82
C ASP A 276 -15.03 14.46 -3.60
N PRO A 277 -16.20 14.83 -3.02
CA PRO A 277 -16.80 14.06 -1.92
C PRO A 277 -17.05 12.60 -2.30
N LEU A 278 -16.86 11.70 -1.34
CA LEU A 278 -17.06 10.25 -1.47
C LEU A 278 -18.25 9.76 -0.62
N PRO A 279 -19.50 9.95 -1.06
CA PRO A 279 -20.66 9.51 -0.28
C PRO A 279 -20.73 7.99 -0.13
N GLY A 280 -20.23 7.22 -1.09
CA GLY A 280 -20.10 5.77 -1.02
C GLY A 280 -19.18 5.32 0.10
N ALA A 281 -18.04 5.97 0.27
CA ALA A 281 -17.08 5.67 1.33
C ALA A 281 -17.67 5.96 2.73
N GLU A 282 -18.41 7.07 2.88
CA GLU A 282 -19.11 7.37 4.14
C GLU A 282 -20.13 6.28 4.47
N LYS A 283 -20.92 5.86 3.47
CA LYS A 283 -21.93 4.80 3.62
C LYS A 283 -21.30 3.45 3.93
N GLU A 284 -20.17 3.11 3.30
CA GLU A 284 -19.37 1.92 3.60
C GLU A 284 -18.98 1.89 5.09
N GLY A 285 -18.44 2.99 5.61
CA GLY A 285 -18.07 3.10 7.02
C GLY A 285 -19.25 2.92 7.98
N GLU A 286 -20.42 3.50 7.65
CA GLU A 286 -21.64 3.32 8.43
C GLU A 286 -22.10 1.85 8.48
N VAL A 287 -22.13 1.18 7.33
CA VAL A 287 -22.57 -0.23 7.25
C VAL A 287 -21.59 -1.15 8.00
N ILE A 288 -20.28 -0.93 7.89
CA ILE A 288 -19.29 -1.70 8.65
C ILE A 288 -19.50 -1.48 10.16
N LYS A 289 -19.80 -0.25 10.57
CA LYS A 289 -20.11 0.07 11.96
C LYS A 289 -21.37 -0.66 12.44
N GLU A 290 -22.43 -0.68 11.63
CA GLU A 290 -23.66 -1.44 11.93
C GLU A 290 -23.38 -2.94 12.10
N VAL A 291 -22.61 -3.55 11.18
CA VAL A 291 -22.20 -4.95 11.29
C VAL A 291 -21.42 -5.18 12.59
N SER A 292 -20.47 -4.30 12.91
CA SER A 292 -19.67 -4.38 14.13
C SER A 292 -20.53 -4.31 15.39
N ASP A 293 -21.54 -3.43 15.42
CA ASP A 293 -22.47 -3.28 16.55
C ASP A 293 -23.31 -4.56 16.76
N THR A 294 -23.73 -5.25 15.68
CA THR A 294 -24.42 -6.54 15.79
C THR A 294 -23.57 -7.64 16.41
N LYS A 295 -22.26 -7.53 16.31
CA LYS A 295 -21.27 -8.47 16.88
C LYS A 295 -20.71 -7.99 18.23
N GLU A 296 -21.27 -6.92 18.80
CA GLU A 296 -20.85 -6.34 20.10
C GLU A 296 -19.36 -5.95 20.14
N ARG A 297 -18.80 -5.52 19.00
CA ARG A 297 -17.40 -5.11 18.91
C ARG A 297 -17.24 -3.61 19.16
N SER A 298 -16.23 -3.23 19.94
CA SER A 298 -15.90 -1.82 20.15
C SER A 298 -15.31 -1.21 18.88
N THR A 299 -16.06 -0.28 18.27
CA THR A 299 -15.68 0.34 17.00
C THR A 299 -15.90 1.84 17.05
N LEU A 300 -14.86 2.59 16.69
CA LEU A 300 -14.91 4.04 16.53
C LEU A 300 -14.95 4.40 15.04
N ILE A 301 -15.90 5.25 14.67
CA ILE A 301 -16.03 5.78 13.31
C ILE A 301 -15.74 7.28 13.30
N PHE A 302 -14.93 7.69 12.33
CA PHE A 302 -14.58 9.08 12.06
C PHE A 302 -14.90 9.39 10.60
N SER A 303 -15.85 10.30 10.37
CA SER A 303 -16.30 10.70 9.04
C SER A 303 -16.32 12.21 8.89
N GLN A 304 -16.48 12.68 7.67
CA GLN A 304 -16.61 14.10 7.36
C GLN A 304 -15.44 14.93 7.95
N ARG A 305 -15.74 15.99 8.68
CA ARG A 305 -14.73 16.91 9.26
C ARG A 305 -13.85 16.30 10.33
N ILE A 306 -14.31 15.24 10.99
CA ILE A 306 -13.54 14.56 12.04
C ILE A 306 -12.62 13.47 11.48
N ALA A 307 -12.75 13.12 10.20
CA ALA A 307 -11.84 12.21 9.51
C ALA A 307 -10.51 12.91 9.18
N GLU A 308 -9.77 13.28 10.23
CA GLU A 308 -8.52 14.03 10.14
C GLU A 308 -7.30 13.10 10.08
N GLU A 309 -6.27 13.49 9.36
CA GLU A 309 -4.98 12.79 9.27
C GLU A 309 -4.36 12.50 10.64
N ASN A 310 -4.37 13.48 11.54
CA ASN A 310 -3.72 13.37 12.84
C ASN A 310 -4.39 12.39 13.82
N LEU A 311 -5.57 11.83 13.48
CA LEU A 311 -6.22 10.78 14.27
C LEU A 311 -5.27 9.59 14.48
N LEU A 312 -4.60 9.16 13.41
CA LEU A 312 -3.68 8.03 13.45
C LEU A 312 -2.48 8.24 14.37
N ARG A 313 -2.05 9.51 14.52
CA ARG A 313 -0.95 9.87 15.43
C ARG A 313 -1.39 10.05 16.88
N LYS A 314 -2.68 10.30 17.12
CA LYS A 314 -3.26 10.52 18.44
C LYS A 314 -3.82 9.25 19.09
N MET A 315 -3.81 8.14 18.38
CA MET A 315 -4.22 6.85 18.95
C MET A 315 -3.39 6.53 20.20
N SER A 316 -4.04 6.02 21.25
CA SER A 316 -3.36 5.62 22.50
C SER A 316 -2.53 4.36 22.36
N GLY A 317 -2.69 3.63 21.27
CA GLY A 317 -1.99 2.40 20.90
C GLY A 317 -2.45 1.89 19.54
N PRO A 318 -1.83 0.83 19.01
CA PRO A 318 -2.21 0.28 17.72
C PRO A 318 -3.66 -0.27 17.79
N PRO A 319 -4.51 0.03 16.81
CA PRO A 319 -5.85 -0.57 16.72
C PRO A 319 -5.76 -2.06 16.41
N GLU A 320 -6.82 -2.82 16.66
CA GLU A 320 -6.94 -4.19 16.17
C GLU A 320 -7.10 -4.19 14.64
N VAL A 321 -8.02 -3.36 14.17
CA VAL A 321 -8.32 -3.16 12.75
C VAL A 321 -8.40 -1.66 12.46
N LEU A 322 -7.84 -1.26 11.33
CA LEU A 322 -7.95 0.09 10.80
C LEU A 322 -8.54 0.02 9.40
N HIS A 323 -9.75 0.55 9.22
CA HIS A 323 -10.40 0.68 7.93
C HIS A 323 -10.38 2.13 7.47
N ILE A 324 -9.85 2.39 6.28
CA ILE A 324 -9.74 3.74 5.70
C ILE A 324 -10.41 3.74 4.33
N ALA A 325 -11.57 4.41 4.24
CA ALA A 325 -12.32 4.61 3.00
C ALA A 325 -12.22 6.08 2.58
N THR A 326 -11.35 6.36 1.60
CA THR A 326 -11.02 7.71 1.13
C THR A 326 -10.41 7.69 -0.26
N HIS A 327 -10.00 8.84 -0.81
CA HIS A 327 -9.16 8.87 -2.01
C HIS A 327 -7.72 8.45 -1.70
N GLY A 328 -7.21 7.52 -2.50
CA GLY A 328 -5.79 7.28 -2.68
C GLY A 328 -5.25 8.07 -3.85
N PHE A 329 -3.95 8.33 -3.88
CA PHE A 329 -3.30 8.92 -5.04
C PHE A 329 -1.87 8.41 -5.17
N PHE A 330 -1.41 8.37 -6.44
CA PHE A 330 -0.01 8.14 -6.79
C PHE A 330 0.43 9.17 -7.83
N LEU A 331 1.38 10.02 -7.47
CA LEU A 331 1.92 11.06 -8.35
C LEU A 331 3.02 10.47 -9.24
N LYS A 332 2.87 10.60 -10.56
CA LYS A 332 3.90 10.19 -11.51
C LYS A 332 5.19 10.98 -11.31
N GLU A 333 6.32 10.36 -11.60
CA GLU A 333 7.64 11.02 -11.54
C GLU A 333 7.69 12.26 -12.46
N ASP A 334 8.20 13.38 -11.93
CA ASP A 334 8.59 14.50 -12.76
C ASP A 334 10.02 14.33 -13.29
N GLU A 335 10.13 13.73 -14.46
CA GLU A 335 11.43 13.52 -15.12
C GLU A 335 12.31 14.78 -15.23
N ARG A 336 11.72 15.97 -15.28
CA ARG A 336 12.46 17.24 -15.36
C ARG A 336 13.08 17.57 -14.00
N LEU A 337 12.34 17.30 -12.92
CA LEU A 337 12.84 17.48 -11.55
C LEU A 337 13.92 16.45 -11.24
N ALA A 338 13.70 15.18 -11.59
CA ALA A 338 14.68 14.10 -11.44
C ALA A 338 16.01 14.43 -12.16
N LYS A 339 15.97 14.88 -13.41
CA LYS A 339 17.16 15.28 -14.16
C LYS A 339 17.90 16.48 -13.54
N ARG A 340 17.19 17.45 -12.96
CA ARG A 340 17.79 18.61 -12.27
C ARG A 340 18.51 18.19 -10.99
N ILE A 341 17.91 17.29 -10.20
CA ILE A 341 18.48 16.79 -8.94
C ILE A 341 19.69 15.89 -9.24
N GLN A 342 19.63 15.03 -10.27
CA GLN A 342 20.79 14.26 -10.75
C GLN A 342 21.98 15.16 -11.12
N GLY A 343 21.69 16.35 -11.67
CA GLY A 343 22.73 17.34 -11.98
C GLY A 343 23.45 17.88 -10.74
N LEU A 344 22.79 17.92 -9.59
CA LEU A 344 23.34 18.38 -8.32
C LEU A 344 24.15 17.30 -7.58
N SER A 345 23.80 16.01 -7.78
CA SER A 345 24.40 14.87 -7.08
C SER A 345 25.66 14.27 -7.73
N ARG A 346 26.15 14.83 -8.83
CA ARG A 346 27.37 14.34 -9.56
C ARG A 346 28.68 14.33 -8.75
N GLY A 347 28.63 14.37 -7.43
CA GLY A 347 29.81 14.35 -6.56
C GLY A 347 29.79 13.33 -5.42
N SER A 348 28.69 12.60 -5.17
CA SER A 348 28.65 11.60 -4.09
C SER A 348 28.21 10.23 -4.60
N SER A 349 29.11 9.27 -4.48
CA SER A 349 28.85 7.87 -4.77
C SER A 349 27.88 7.27 -3.72
N ALA A 350 26.86 6.59 -4.16
CA ALA A 350 26.20 5.46 -3.51
C ALA A 350 24.70 5.55 -3.10
N LEU A 351 23.93 6.57 -3.46
CA LEU A 351 22.46 6.51 -3.26
C LEU A 351 21.73 7.03 -4.51
N PRO A 352 20.58 6.44 -4.90
CA PRO A 352 19.77 6.99 -5.99
C PRO A 352 19.36 8.44 -5.68
N PRO A 353 19.19 9.26 -6.71
CA PRO A 353 18.83 10.66 -6.51
C PRO A 353 17.48 10.78 -5.79
N PRO A 354 17.40 11.75 -4.90
CA PRO A 354 16.27 12.01 -3.99
C PRO A 354 14.89 12.20 -4.63
N ALA A 355 14.81 12.67 -5.86
CA ALA A 355 13.56 12.85 -6.59
C ALA A 355 12.81 11.54 -6.90
N ASP A 356 13.43 10.41 -6.63
CA ASP A 356 12.98 9.05 -6.95
C ASP A 356 12.38 8.31 -5.75
N ASN A 357 11.93 9.02 -4.70
CA ASN A 357 11.35 8.34 -3.55
C ASN A 357 9.82 8.15 -3.74
N PRO A 358 9.35 6.96 -4.15
CA PRO A 358 7.94 6.68 -4.40
C PRO A 358 7.05 6.83 -3.16
N LEU A 359 7.63 6.74 -1.96
CA LEU A 359 6.90 6.93 -0.69
C LEU A 359 6.41 8.37 -0.47
N LEU A 360 7.01 9.34 -1.15
CA LEU A 360 6.56 10.73 -1.12
C LEU A 360 5.48 11.02 -2.15
N ARG A 361 5.28 10.11 -3.09
CA ARG A 361 4.35 10.27 -4.21
C ARG A 361 3.03 9.51 -4.01
N ALA A 362 2.99 8.57 -3.07
CA ALA A 362 1.80 7.81 -2.69
C ALA A 362 1.22 8.37 -1.38
N GLY A 363 -0.08 8.52 -1.32
CA GLY A 363 -0.74 9.03 -0.11
C GLY A 363 -2.25 8.82 -0.09
N LEU A 364 -2.84 9.14 1.06
CA LEU A 364 -4.28 9.14 1.32
C LEU A 364 -4.75 10.55 1.62
N ALA A 365 -5.95 10.89 1.13
CA ALA A 365 -6.58 12.19 1.33
C ALA A 365 -7.44 12.19 2.61
N PHE A 366 -7.35 13.24 3.40
CA PHE A 366 -8.11 13.44 4.64
C PHE A 366 -8.86 14.77 4.66
N ALA A 367 -9.65 15.00 5.68
CA ALA A 367 -10.47 16.20 5.82
C ALA A 367 -9.64 17.49 5.70
N GLY A 368 -10.12 18.43 4.87
CA GLY A 368 -9.51 19.75 4.65
C GLY A 368 -8.39 19.78 3.61
N LEU A 369 -8.14 18.69 2.88
CA LEU A 369 -7.06 18.65 1.87
C LEU A 369 -7.24 19.73 0.79
N ASN A 370 -8.43 19.86 0.19
CA ASN A 370 -8.67 20.86 -0.86
C ASN A 370 -8.38 22.28 -0.36
N SER A 371 -8.74 22.58 0.88
CA SER A 371 -8.47 23.86 1.52
C SER A 371 -7.00 24.11 1.80
N ASN A 372 -6.22 23.07 2.07
CA ASN A 372 -4.79 23.13 2.47
C ASN A 372 -3.84 22.93 1.27
N ALA A 373 -4.26 22.23 0.21
CA ALA A 373 -3.42 21.92 -0.95
C ALA A 373 -2.66 23.12 -1.55
N PRO A 374 -3.25 24.34 -1.63
CA PRO A 374 -2.52 25.52 -2.10
C PRO A 374 -1.38 25.97 -1.17
N LEU A 375 -1.40 25.53 0.08
CA LEU A 375 -0.49 25.94 1.15
C LEU A 375 0.54 24.86 1.51
N LEU A 376 0.47 23.69 0.87
CA LEU A 376 1.43 22.60 1.10
C LEU A 376 2.85 23.09 0.82
N GLY A 377 3.78 22.74 1.71
CA GLY A 377 5.17 23.19 1.67
C GLY A 377 5.42 24.59 2.26
N GLU A 378 4.36 25.37 2.54
CA GLU A 378 4.43 26.67 3.20
C GLU A 378 4.01 26.58 4.68
N ILE A 379 3.27 25.53 5.03
CA ILE A 379 2.71 25.30 6.36
C ILE A 379 3.35 24.05 6.94
N ASP A 380 3.99 24.20 8.09
CA ASP A 380 4.49 23.09 8.89
C ASP A 380 3.35 22.62 9.81
N THR A 381 2.50 21.74 9.28
CA THR A 381 1.35 21.23 10.04
C THR A 381 1.28 19.72 9.98
N ASP A 382 1.01 19.10 11.13
CA ASP A 382 0.79 17.67 11.29
C ASP A 382 -0.59 17.23 10.79
N ASN A 383 -1.34 18.10 10.15
CA ASN A 383 -2.72 17.89 9.77
C ASN A 383 -3.06 18.69 8.51
N ASP A 384 -2.25 18.55 7.47
CA ASP A 384 -2.46 19.23 6.20
C ASP A 384 -3.52 18.53 5.32
N GLY A 385 -3.98 17.36 5.74
CA GLY A 385 -4.98 16.57 5.05
C GLY A 385 -4.42 15.51 4.13
N VAL A 386 -3.09 15.30 4.18
CA VAL A 386 -2.39 14.27 3.39
C VAL A 386 -1.63 13.35 4.30
N LEU A 387 -1.85 12.04 4.16
CA LEU A 387 -1.00 11.04 4.78
C LEU A 387 -0.19 10.34 3.70
N THR A 388 1.08 10.69 3.57
CA THR A 388 1.98 10.04 2.62
C THR A 388 2.41 8.66 3.10
N ALA A 389 2.81 7.80 2.17
CA ALA A 389 3.42 6.51 2.49
C ALA A 389 4.68 6.67 3.38
N MET A 390 5.44 7.76 3.23
CA MET A 390 6.57 8.10 4.09
C MET A 390 6.14 8.41 5.52
N GLU A 391 5.01 9.08 5.73
CA GLU A 391 4.49 9.43 7.05
C GLU A 391 3.89 8.24 7.77
N VAL A 392 3.25 7.31 7.03
CA VAL A 392 2.77 6.03 7.57
C VAL A 392 3.87 5.29 8.32
N LEU A 393 5.12 5.30 7.82
CA LEU A 393 6.27 4.70 8.51
C LEU A 393 6.54 5.28 9.91
N SER A 394 5.95 6.43 10.25
CA SER A 394 6.12 7.08 11.56
C SER A 394 4.98 6.79 12.52
N ILE A 395 3.95 6.05 12.10
CA ILE A 395 2.80 5.68 12.91
C ILE A 395 3.10 4.32 13.57
N ASN A 396 2.78 4.19 14.85
CA ASN A 396 2.90 2.91 15.54
C ASN A 396 1.67 2.04 15.27
N LEU A 397 1.81 1.04 14.40
CA LEU A 397 0.79 0.05 14.08
C LEU A 397 1.25 -1.37 14.45
N GLU A 398 2.24 -1.49 15.33
CA GLU A 398 2.81 -2.79 15.71
C GLU A 398 1.75 -3.72 16.32
N GLY A 399 1.49 -4.84 15.65
CA GLY A 399 0.49 -5.82 16.08
C GLY A 399 -0.93 -5.55 15.58
N THR A 400 -1.19 -4.45 14.85
CA THR A 400 -2.46 -4.25 14.12
C THR A 400 -2.70 -5.46 13.22
N GLN A 401 -3.83 -6.14 13.40
CA GLN A 401 -4.11 -7.37 12.65
C GLN A 401 -4.33 -7.07 11.18
N MET A 402 -5.03 -5.98 10.89
CA MET A 402 -5.43 -5.66 9.53
C MET A 402 -5.60 -4.16 9.32
N VAL A 403 -5.13 -3.69 8.16
CA VAL A 403 -5.50 -2.41 7.59
C VAL A 403 -6.24 -2.66 6.30
N VAL A 404 -7.41 -2.04 6.13
CA VAL A 404 -8.17 -2.04 4.89
C VAL A 404 -8.08 -0.65 4.27
N LEU A 405 -7.55 -0.59 3.07
CA LEU A 405 -7.45 0.62 2.25
C LEU A 405 -8.53 0.54 1.16
N SER A 406 -9.74 0.96 1.49
CA SER A 406 -10.83 1.12 0.54
C SER A 406 -10.69 2.48 -0.14
N ALA A 407 -9.69 2.55 -1.04
CA ALA A 407 -9.30 3.76 -1.75
C ALA A 407 -8.71 3.38 -3.11
N CYS A 408 -9.06 4.15 -4.14
CA CYS A 408 -8.64 3.86 -5.52
C CYS A 408 -7.12 3.72 -5.62
N GLU A 409 -6.66 2.73 -6.37
CA GLU A 409 -5.25 2.55 -6.73
C GLU A 409 -4.26 2.46 -5.54
N THR A 410 -4.72 2.13 -4.32
CA THR A 410 -3.82 2.01 -3.15
C THR A 410 -2.89 0.79 -3.23
N GLY A 411 -3.26 -0.21 -4.04
CA GLY A 411 -2.41 -1.35 -4.37
C GLY A 411 -1.35 -1.04 -5.41
N LEU A 412 -1.55 0.04 -6.18
CA LEU A 412 -0.59 0.51 -7.16
C LEU A 412 0.50 1.31 -6.45
N GLY A 413 1.71 1.13 -6.90
CA GLY A 413 2.89 1.85 -6.45
C GLY A 413 3.90 1.84 -7.58
N GLU A 414 5.08 2.37 -7.35
CA GLU A 414 6.17 2.19 -8.29
C GLU A 414 6.70 0.77 -8.17
N ILE A 415 6.64 0.03 -9.28
CA ILE A 415 7.15 -1.34 -9.37
C ILE A 415 8.66 -1.26 -9.58
N HIS A 416 9.43 -1.71 -8.60
CA HIS A 416 10.89 -1.84 -8.73
C HIS A 416 11.26 -3.31 -8.85
N GLU A 417 12.06 -3.62 -9.86
CA GLU A 417 12.56 -4.98 -10.11
C GLU A 417 13.33 -5.50 -8.89
N GLY A 418 12.92 -6.66 -8.36
CA GLY A 418 13.55 -7.32 -7.22
C GLY A 418 13.29 -6.68 -5.85
N GLU A 419 12.53 -5.59 -5.75
CA GLU A 419 12.20 -4.92 -4.49
C GLU A 419 10.68 -4.77 -4.24
N GLY A 420 9.84 -5.16 -5.20
CA GLY A 420 8.37 -5.14 -5.11
C GLY A 420 7.75 -3.76 -5.34
N VAL A 421 6.49 -3.60 -4.94
CA VAL A 421 5.75 -2.35 -5.09
C VAL A 421 6.01 -1.44 -3.89
N TYR A 422 6.61 -0.29 -4.14
CA TYR A 422 6.78 0.77 -3.16
C TYR A 422 5.55 1.68 -3.15
N GLY A 423 4.82 1.67 -2.04
CA GLY A 423 3.61 2.47 -1.90
C GLY A 423 3.01 2.34 -0.51
N LEU A 424 1.74 2.71 -0.39
CA LEU A 424 1.00 2.70 0.86
C LEU A 424 0.98 1.31 1.52
N ARG A 425 0.66 0.25 0.74
CA ARG A 425 0.62 -1.13 1.22
C ARG A 425 1.89 -1.50 1.99
N ARG A 426 3.04 -1.30 1.35
CA ARG A 426 4.34 -1.61 1.96
C ARG A 426 4.61 -0.78 3.20
N SER A 427 4.26 0.50 3.19
CA SER A 427 4.47 1.38 4.34
C SER A 427 3.65 0.97 5.57
N PHE A 428 2.40 0.54 5.38
CA PHE A 428 1.58 0.00 6.48
C PHE A 428 2.18 -1.30 7.05
N GLN A 429 2.65 -2.20 6.20
CA GLN A 429 3.33 -3.42 6.66
C GLN A 429 4.61 -3.12 7.44
N GLU A 430 5.41 -2.17 6.96
CA GLU A 430 6.63 -1.72 7.65
C GLU A 430 6.30 -0.96 8.96
N ALA A 431 5.14 -0.33 9.07
CA ALA A 431 4.64 0.26 10.32
C ALA A 431 4.17 -0.77 11.36
N GLY A 432 4.17 -2.08 11.01
CA GLY A 432 3.90 -3.19 11.92
C GLY A 432 2.54 -3.87 11.73
N VAL A 433 1.84 -3.55 10.65
CA VAL A 433 0.57 -4.20 10.29
C VAL A 433 0.83 -5.62 9.76
N ARG A 434 0.01 -6.58 10.20
CA ARG A 434 0.13 -7.96 9.75
C ARG A 434 -0.39 -8.17 8.35
N ASN A 435 -1.61 -7.70 8.08
CA ASN A 435 -2.29 -7.85 6.81
C ASN A 435 -2.78 -6.50 6.29
N VAL A 436 -2.60 -6.25 5.02
CA VAL A 436 -3.16 -5.07 4.33
C VAL A 436 -4.08 -5.55 3.23
N ILE A 437 -5.35 -5.15 3.27
CA ILE A 437 -6.28 -5.27 2.15
C ILE A 437 -6.23 -3.95 1.39
N ASN A 438 -6.00 -3.99 0.10
CA ASN A 438 -5.98 -2.82 -0.77
C ASN A 438 -6.67 -3.13 -2.08
N SER A 439 -7.18 -2.09 -2.77
CA SER A 439 -7.73 -2.22 -4.11
C SER A 439 -6.67 -1.95 -5.18
N PHE A 440 -6.80 -2.64 -6.32
CA PHE A 440 -5.99 -2.40 -7.50
C PHE A 440 -6.61 -1.37 -8.45
N TRP A 441 -7.93 -1.22 -8.43
CA TRP A 441 -8.69 -0.26 -9.22
C TRP A 441 -9.92 0.24 -8.48
N GLU A 442 -10.58 1.22 -9.08
CA GLU A 442 -11.83 1.76 -8.58
C GLU A 442 -12.99 0.80 -8.91
N VAL A 443 -13.64 0.31 -7.87
CA VAL A 443 -14.85 -0.52 -7.95
C VAL A 443 -16.05 0.35 -7.64
N SER A 444 -17.23 0.00 -8.19
CA SER A 444 -18.46 0.73 -7.85
C SER A 444 -18.73 0.71 -6.34
N ASP A 445 -19.25 1.83 -5.81
CA ASP A 445 -19.60 1.97 -4.38
C ASP A 445 -20.45 0.80 -3.87
N ALA A 446 -21.43 0.35 -4.69
CA ALA A 446 -22.32 -0.74 -4.33
C ALA A 446 -21.59 -2.10 -4.25
N GLY A 447 -20.69 -2.40 -5.19
CA GLY A 447 -19.86 -3.62 -5.17
C GLY A 447 -18.91 -3.63 -3.98
N THR A 448 -18.23 -2.52 -3.72
CA THR A 448 -17.34 -2.36 -2.58
C THR A 448 -18.08 -2.53 -1.26
N GLN A 449 -19.24 -1.85 -1.10
CA GLN A 449 -20.06 -1.97 0.11
C GLN A 449 -20.51 -3.41 0.34
N LEU A 450 -20.95 -4.13 -0.71
CA LEU A 450 -21.38 -5.52 -0.59
C LEU A 450 -20.22 -6.43 -0.15
N LEU A 451 -19.07 -6.36 -0.84
CA LEU A 451 -17.89 -7.14 -0.50
C LEU A 451 -17.46 -6.90 0.95
N MET A 452 -17.36 -5.63 1.37
CA MET A 452 -16.94 -5.29 2.73
C MET A 452 -17.95 -5.72 3.76
N THR A 453 -19.26 -5.63 3.47
CA THR A 453 -20.33 -6.13 4.38
C THR A 453 -20.18 -7.63 4.60
N LYS A 454 -20.07 -8.42 3.51
CA LYS A 454 -19.88 -9.88 3.58
C LYS A 454 -18.59 -10.25 4.31
N PHE A 455 -17.51 -9.56 4.01
CA PHE A 455 -16.21 -9.76 4.64
C PHE A 455 -16.26 -9.51 6.15
N TYR A 456 -16.74 -8.34 6.58
CA TYR A 456 -16.79 -7.98 8.00
C TYR A 456 -17.79 -8.81 8.80
N ASP A 457 -18.90 -9.23 8.21
CA ASP A 457 -19.83 -10.14 8.90
C ASP A 457 -19.14 -11.47 9.29
N LYS A 458 -18.35 -12.04 8.41
CA LYS A 458 -17.57 -13.26 8.66
C LYS A 458 -16.39 -13.03 9.60
N PHE A 459 -15.59 -12.01 9.31
CA PHE A 459 -14.40 -11.70 10.11
C PHE A 459 -14.76 -11.39 11.57
N LEU A 460 -15.76 -10.55 11.80
CA LEU A 460 -16.19 -10.19 13.16
C LEU A 460 -16.96 -11.32 13.86
N ALA A 461 -17.43 -12.32 13.14
CA ALA A 461 -17.91 -13.58 13.70
C ALA A 461 -16.80 -14.54 14.14
N GLY A 462 -15.53 -14.22 13.84
CA GLY A 462 -14.36 -14.98 14.26
C GLY A 462 -13.69 -15.83 13.17
N THR A 463 -14.13 -15.70 11.91
CA THR A 463 -13.43 -16.30 10.78
C THR A 463 -12.09 -15.58 10.57
N ASP A 464 -11.04 -16.33 10.23
CA ASP A 464 -9.76 -15.71 9.84
C ASP A 464 -9.94 -14.70 8.71
N ALA A 465 -9.18 -13.61 8.72
CA ALA A 465 -9.39 -12.50 7.80
C ALA A 465 -9.22 -12.90 6.31
N ARG A 466 -8.28 -13.80 5.99
CA ARG A 466 -8.10 -14.30 4.61
C ARG A 466 -9.27 -15.17 4.18
N GLN A 467 -9.63 -16.11 5.03
CA GLN A 467 -10.76 -16.98 4.80
C GLN A 467 -12.05 -16.17 4.67
N ALA A 468 -12.26 -15.17 5.51
CA ALA A 468 -13.42 -14.27 5.45
C ALA A 468 -13.48 -13.50 4.11
N LEU A 469 -12.34 -13.01 3.61
CA LEU A 469 -12.27 -12.33 2.32
C LEU A 469 -12.53 -13.31 1.15
N ARG A 470 -11.91 -14.50 1.20
CA ARG A 470 -12.14 -15.54 0.20
C ARG A 470 -13.62 -15.95 0.14
N GLU A 471 -14.24 -16.25 1.27
CA GLU A 471 -15.66 -16.62 1.33
C GLU A 471 -16.59 -15.48 0.86
N ALA A 472 -16.27 -14.22 1.19
CA ALA A 472 -17.03 -13.07 0.72
C ALA A 472 -17.00 -12.95 -0.80
N ARG A 473 -15.86 -13.21 -1.43
CA ARG A 473 -15.69 -13.19 -2.89
C ARG A 473 -16.41 -14.36 -3.55
N LEU A 474 -16.31 -15.57 -2.98
CA LEU A 474 -17.05 -16.74 -3.48
C LEU A 474 -18.56 -16.51 -3.44
N GLU A 475 -19.08 -15.89 -2.38
CA GLU A 475 -20.49 -15.52 -2.34
C GLU A 475 -20.88 -14.45 -3.38
N MET A 476 -19.98 -13.52 -3.73
CA MET A 476 -20.23 -12.57 -4.82
C MET A 476 -20.23 -13.27 -6.19
N LEU A 477 -19.33 -14.23 -6.38
CA LEU A 477 -19.24 -15.01 -7.61
C LEU A 477 -20.54 -15.81 -7.88
N GLU A 478 -21.23 -16.29 -6.83
CA GLU A 478 -22.52 -16.98 -6.93
C GLU A 478 -23.68 -16.05 -7.31
N GLU A 479 -23.55 -14.75 -7.13
CA GLU A 479 -24.60 -13.76 -7.40
C GLU A 479 -24.43 -13.16 -8.80
N VAL A 480 -25.31 -13.49 -9.76
CA VAL A 480 -25.21 -13.10 -11.18
C VAL A 480 -24.89 -11.60 -11.39
N GLN A 481 -25.41 -10.72 -10.54
CA GLN A 481 -25.16 -9.28 -10.65
C GLN A 481 -23.72 -8.90 -10.27
N TRP A 482 -23.04 -9.70 -9.43
CA TRP A 482 -21.76 -9.41 -8.82
C TRP A 482 -20.67 -10.42 -9.18
N SER A 483 -21.00 -11.37 -10.09
CA SER A 483 -20.10 -12.48 -10.49
C SER A 483 -18.87 -12.03 -11.26
N SER A 484 -18.92 -10.86 -11.93
CA SER A 484 -17.77 -10.33 -12.67
C SER A 484 -16.57 -10.08 -11.76
N PRO A 485 -15.35 -10.48 -12.16
CA PRO A 485 -14.10 -10.19 -11.44
C PRO A 485 -13.88 -8.70 -11.15
N TYR A 486 -14.47 -7.81 -11.92
CA TYR A 486 -14.47 -6.37 -11.66
C TYR A 486 -14.83 -6.03 -10.22
N TYR A 487 -15.81 -6.71 -9.61
CA TYR A 487 -16.31 -6.41 -8.28
C TYR A 487 -15.50 -7.06 -7.15
N TRP A 488 -15.08 -8.31 -7.33
CA TRP A 488 -14.52 -9.09 -6.21
C TRP A 488 -13.00 -9.26 -6.27
N SER A 489 -12.38 -9.18 -7.45
CA SER A 489 -10.93 -9.41 -7.57
C SER A 489 -10.08 -8.16 -7.36
N ALA A 490 -10.71 -6.97 -7.30
CA ALA A 490 -10.02 -5.71 -7.05
C ALA A 490 -9.30 -5.65 -5.70
N PHE A 491 -9.91 -6.22 -4.66
CA PHE A 491 -9.39 -6.17 -3.29
C PHE A 491 -8.51 -7.37 -3.00
N VAL A 492 -7.25 -7.15 -2.73
CA VAL A 492 -6.26 -8.20 -2.45
C VAL A 492 -5.70 -8.02 -1.04
N MET A 493 -5.63 -9.12 -0.30
CA MET A 493 -4.98 -9.14 1.01
C MET A 493 -3.52 -9.59 0.85
N VAL A 494 -2.61 -8.75 1.33
CA VAL A 494 -1.18 -9.04 1.39
C VAL A 494 -0.70 -8.97 2.82
N GLY A 495 -0.02 -10.00 3.29
CA GLY A 495 0.48 -9.96 4.65
C GLY A 495 1.16 -11.24 5.10
N ARG A 496 1.58 -11.21 6.35
CA ARG A 496 2.22 -12.33 7.01
C ARG A 496 1.18 -13.38 7.38
N ASN A 497 1.61 -14.62 7.42
CA ASN A 497 0.75 -15.73 7.84
C ASN A 497 0.22 -15.50 9.27
N THR A 498 -1.02 -15.89 9.52
CA THR A 498 -1.63 -15.92 10.86
C THR A 498 -1.49 -17.31 11.48
#